data_eb0641795c6ca7a6b47c92f547e5f7cc
#
_entry.id   eb0641795c6ca7a6b47c92f547e5f7cc
#
_cell.length_a   1.000
_cell.length_b   1.000
_cell.length_c   1.000
_cell.angle_alpha   90.00
_cell.angle_beta   90.00
_cell.angle_gamma   90.00
#
_symmetry.space_group_name_H-M   'P 1'
#
loop_
_entity.id
_entity.type
_entity.pdbx_description
1 polymer ?
#
loop_
_entity_poly.entity_id
_entity_poly.type
_entity_poly.pdbx_seq_one_letter_code
_entity_poly.pdbx_strand_id
1 'polypeptide(L)'
;MIETVLFDLDNTLLDFDRAEHEALRQTLLHLCGYAPEEMLRRYNAINRAQWKLLEQGKLTRHEVKLRRFALLFDEFDIRVSVKKAARQYEALLGIGHYYMEGAEEVLKTLAPCYGLYIVTNGTASVQQGRIGSAGLRQWVRDIFISEEIGFDKPNPAYFEACFARIPGLQRQKTVIV
;
A
#
# COMPACT_ATOMS: atom_id res chain seq x y z
N MET A 1 22.05 17.91 11.52
CA MET A 1 20.60 18.05 11.87
C MET A 1 19.80 17.42 10.74
N ILE A 2 18.74 16.67 11.01
CA ILE A 2 17.86 16.09 9.99
C ILE A 2 17.08 17.21 9.30
N GLU A 3 16.87 17.09 8.00
CA GLU A 3 16.13 18.06 7.17
C GLU A 3 15.02 17.39 6.35
N THR A 4 15.17 16.08 6.07
CA THR A 4 14.25 15.31 5.23
C THR A 4 13.80 14.04 5.92
N VAL A 5 12.48 13.75 5.90
CA VAL A 5 11.89 12.53 6.42
C VAL A 5 11.13 11.82 5.31
N LEU A 6 11.47 10.57 5.07
CA LEU A 6 10.77 9.69 4.14
C LEU A 6 9.94 8.70 4.97
N PHE A 7 8.63 8.83 4.90
CA PHE A 7 7.71 7.92 5.58
C PHE A 7 7.29 6.77 4.68
N ASP A 8 7.33 5.55 5.20
CA ASP A 8 6.51 4.49 4.61
C ASP A 8 5.03 4.80 4.83
N LEU A 9 4.16 4.21 4.03
CA LEU A 9 2.72 4.41 4.13
C LEU A 9 2.05 3.31 4.96
N ASP A 10 2.24 2.06 4.54
CA ASP A 10 1.49 0.90 5.02
C ASP A 10 1.98 0.43 6.38
N ASN A 11 1.08 0.43 7.37
CA ASN A 11 1.37 0.12 8.77
C ASN A 11 2.40 1.07 9.42
N THR A 12 2.63 2.24 8.81
CA THR A 12 3.43 3.34 9.34
C THR A 12 2.58 4.60 9.50
N LEU A 13 2.03 5.13 8.43
CA LEU A 13 1.09 6.25 8.47
C LEU A 13 -0.37 5.79 8.43
N LEU A 14 -0.67 4.79 7.63
CA LEU A 14 -2.01 4.22 7.48
C LEU A 14 -2.02 2.74 7.85
N ASP A 15 -3.01 2.32 8.63
CA ASP A 15 -3.30 0.94 9.01
C ASP A 15 -3.75 0.16 7.77
N PHE A 16 -2.80 -0.51 7.14
CA PHE A 16 -3.04 -1.33 5.96
C PHE A 16 -3.83 -2.60 6.31
N ASP A 17 -3.50 -3.23 7.42
CA ASP A 17 -4.14 -4.49 7.82
C ASP A 17 -5.64 -4.28 8.03
N ARG A 18 -6.04 -3.19 8.63
CA ARG A 18 -7.45 -2.80 8.79
C ARG A 18 -8.10 -2.47 7.44
N ALA A 19 -7.42 -1.72 6.59
CA ALA A 19 -7.95 -1.33 5.27
C ALA A 19 -8.12 -2.57 4.37
N GLU A 20 -7.14 -3.48 4.36
CA GLU A 20 -7.19 -4.76 3.65
C GLU A 20 -8.34 -5.63 4.13
N HIS A 21 -8.45 -5.81 5.44
CA HIS A 21 -9.50 -6.62 6.07
C HIS A 21 -10.90 -6.12 5.68
N GLU A 22 -11.14 -4.82 5.82
CA GLU A 22 -12.46 -4.24 5.53
C GLU A 22 -12.80 -4.28 4.02
N ALA A 23 -11.83 -3.96 3.16
CA ALA A 23 -12.01 -4.03 1.71
C ALA A 23 -12.31 -5.46 1.24
N LEU A 24 -11.59 -6.45 1.78
CA LEU A 24 -11.84 -7.86 1.48
C LEU A 24 -13.19 -8.32 1.98
N ARG A 25 -13.53 -8.01 3.23
CA ARG A 25 -14.80 -8.38 3.84
C ARG A 25 -15.98 -7.86 3.02
N GLN A 26 -15.96 -6.59 2.64
CA GLN A 26 -17.01 -6.00 1.80
C GLN A 26 -17.05 -6.62 0.40
N THR A 27 -15.90 -6.90 -0.19
CA THR A 27 -15.81 -7.57 -1.49
C THR A 27 -16.47 -8.95 -1.46
N LEU A 28 -16.15 -9.78 -0.46
CA LEU A 28 -16.72 -11.11 -0.32
C LEU A 28 -18.21 -11.09 0.02
N LEU A 29 -18.64 -10.23 0.92
CA LEU A 29 -20.07 -10.04 1.23
C LEU A 29 -20.87 -9.68 -0.01
N HIS A 30 -20.38 -8.75 -0.81
CA HIS A 30 -21.07 -8.31 -2.03
C HIS A 30 -21.11 -9.38 -3.11
N LEU A 31 -20.04 -10.15 -3.29
CA LEU A 31 -19.92 -11.11 -4.39
C LEU A 31 -20.37 -12.53 -4.03
N CYS A 32 -20.19 -12.93 -2.79
CA CYS A 32 -20.45 -14.29 -2.32
C CYS A 32 -21.60 -14.36 -1.29
N GLY A 33 -21.99 -13.23 -0.71
CA GLY A 33 -23.02 -13.17 0.34
C GLY A 33 -22.49 -13.51 1.74
N TYR A 34 -21.24 -13.90 1.89
CA TYR A 34 -20.62 -14.26 3.17
C TYR A 34 -19.12 -13.95 3.17
N ALA A 35 -18.55 -13.74 4.35
CA ALA A 35 -17.13 -13.45 4.55
C ALA A 35 -16.69 -13.96 5.92
N PRO A 36 -16.52 -15.28 6.11
CA PRO A 36 -16.10 -15.83 7.40
C PRO A 36 -14.65 -15.42 7.72
N GLU A 37 -14.34 -15.25 8.99
CA GLU A 37 -13.04 -14.82 9.48
C GLU A 37 -11.88 -15.71 9.03
N GLU A 38 -12.12 -17.00 8.87
CA GLU A 38 -11.14 -17.95 8.33
C GLU A 38 -10.71 -17.57 6.91
N MET A 39 -11.67 -17.20 6.05
CA MET A 39 -11.40 -16.79 4.67
C MET A 39 -10.58 -15.49 4.63
N LEU A 40 -10.88 -14.53 5.52
CA LEU A 40 -10.15 -13.27 5.62
C LEU A 40 -8.69 -13.51 6.04
N ARG A 41 -8.48 -14.33 7.07
CA ARG A 41 -7.13 -14.73 7.50
C ARG A 41 -6.37 -15.49 6.41
N ARG A 42 -7.04 -16.38 5.71
CA ARG A 42 -6.42 -17.16 4.63
C ARG A 42 -6.00 -16.28 3.47
N TYR A 43 -6.87 -15.34 3.06
CA TYR A 43 -6.50 -14.36 2.05
C TYR A 43 -5.25 -13.56 2.42
N ASN A 44 -5.15 -13.09 3.65
CA ASN A 44 -3.99 -12.32 4.11
C ASN A 44 -2.69 -13.13 3.94
N ALA A 45 -2.70 -14.42 4.31
CA ALA A 45 -1.54 -15.30 4.11
C ALA A 45 -1.21 -15.49 2.62
N ILE A 46 -2.22 -15.70 1.78
CA ILE A 46 -2.07 -15.83 0.32
C ILE A 46 -1.49 -14.51 -0.25
N ASN A 47 -2.08 -13.37 0.11
CA ASN A 47 -1.67 -12.06 -0.39
C ASN A 47 -0.18 -11.79 -0.08
N ARG A 48 0.23 -11.97 1.18
CA ARG A 48 1.64 -11.82 1.58
C ARG A 48 2.58 -12.74 0.77
N ALA A 49 2.19 -13.98 0.52
CA ALA A 49 2.98 -14.91 -0.27
C ALA A 49 3.11 -14.45 -1.74
N GLN A 50 2.03 -13.91 -2.35
CA GLN A 50 2.08 -13.42 -3.73
C GLN A 50 2.95 -12.15 -3.86
N TRP A 51 2.88 -11.23 -2.90
CA TRP A 51 3.74 -10.05 -2.87
C TRP A 51 5.22 -10.42 -2.73
N LYS A 52 5.54 -11.42 -1.88
CA LYS A 52 6.91 -11.95 -1.76
C LYS A 52 7.43 -12.54 -3.08
N LEU A 53 6.58 -13.18 -3.87
CA LEU A 53 6.97 -13.66 -5.21
C LEU A 53 7.21 -12.52 -6.20
N LEU A 54 6.46 -11.43 -6.11
CA LEU A 54 6.72 -10.22 -6.88
C LEU A 54 8.08 -9.61 -6.53
N GLU A 55 8.41 -9.45 -5.24
CA GLU A 55 9.69 -8.94 -4.76
C GLU A 55 10.87 -9.79 -5.26
N GLN A 56 10.66 -11.10 -5.46
CA GLN A 56 11.64 -12.03 -6.04
C GLN A 56 11.68 -11.99 -7.58
N GLY A 57 10.89 -11.12 -8.22
CA GLY A 57 10.79 -11.06 -9.68
C GLY A 57 10.09 -12.25 -10.33
N LYS A 58 9.40 -13.11 -9.55
CA LYS A 58 8.71 -14.32 -10.05
C LYS A 58 7.29 -14.06 -10.53
N LEU A 59 6.71 -12.94 -10.16
CA LEU A 59 5.39 -12.50 -10.57
C LEU A 59 5.41 -11.02 -10.97
N THR A 60 4.50 -10.65 -11.85
CA THR A 60 4.13 -9.26 -12.12
C THR A 60 3.05 -8.79 -11.14
N ARG A 61 2.89 -7.46 -10.95
CA ARG A 61 1.77 -6.90 -10.17
C ARG A 61 0.41 -7.36 -10.67
N HIS A 62 0.24 -7.46 -11.98
CA HIS A 62 -1.00 -7.93 -12.57
C HIS A 62 -1.31 -9.38 -12.14
N GLU A 63 -0.33 -10.25 -12.15
CA GLU A 63 -0.48 -11.63 -11.69
C GLU A 63 -0.80 -11.69 -10.20
N VAL A 64 -0.12 -10.91 -9.34
CA VAL A 64 -0.42 -10.84 -7.90
C VAL A 64 -1.89 -10.50 -7.67
N LYS A 65 -2.40 -9.45 -8.34
CA LYS A 65 -3.79 -9.00 -8.20
C LYS A 65 -4.82 -10.08 -8.48
N LEU A 66 -4.58 -10.91 -9.47
CA LEU A 66 -5.51 -11.98 -9.86
C LEU A 66 -5.28 -13.28 -9.08
N ARG A 67 -4.01 -13.69 -8.93
CA ARG A 67 -3.68 -14.97 -8.30
C ARG A 67 -4.14 -15.08 -6.85
N ARG A 68 -4.05 -14.00 -6.07
CA ARG A 68 -4.51 -14.01 -4.67
C ARG A 68 -6.00 -14.35 -4.54
N PHE A 69 -6.86 -13.88 -5.46
CA PHE A 69 -8.27 -14.26 -5.49
C PHE A 69 -8.48 -15.63 -6.13
N ALA A 70 -7.72 -15.98 -7.18
CA ALA A 70 -7.83 -17.31 -7.78
C ALA A 70 -7.51 -18.40 -6.77
N LEU A 71 -6.44 -18.26 -6.00
CA LEU A 71 -6.05 -19.21 -4.96
C LEU A 71 -7.08 -19.29 -3.83
N LEU A 72 -7.60 -18.16 -3.36
CA LEU A 72 -8.65 -18.13 -2.35
C LEU A 72 -9.93 -18.83 -2.83
N PHE A 73 -10.35 -18.51 -4.05
CA PHE A 73 -11.59 -19.04 -4.60
C PHE A 73 -11.51 -20.54 -4.92
N ASP A 74 -10.35 -21.01 -5.33
CA ASP A 74 -10.08 -22.44 -5.51
C ASP A 74 -10.16 -23.21 -4.17
N GLU A 75 -9.53 -22.65 -3.12
CA GLU A 75 -9.50 -23.27 -1.79
C GLU A 75 -10.89 -23.36 -1.12
N PHE A 76 -11.77 -22.39 -1.38
CA PHE A 76 -13.12 -22.32 -0.79
C PHE A 76 -14.25 -22.68 -1.75
N ASP A 77 -13.97 -23.27 -2.92
CA ASP A 77 -14.92 -23.61 -4.01
C ASP A 77 -15.85 -22.43 -4.39
N ILE A 78 -15.29 -21.21 -4.46
CA ILE A 78 -16.05 -20.02 -4.81
C ILE A 78 -16.09 -19.85 -6.33
N ARG A 79 -17.30 -19.77 -6.90
CA ARG A 79 -17.52 -19.65 -8.34
C ARG A 79 -17.91 -18.23 -8.74
N VAL A 80 -17.01 -17.29 -8.45
CA VAL A 80 -17.15 -15.86 -8.78
C VAL A 80 -15.99 -15.43 -9.66
N SER A 81 -16.22 -14.42 -10.49
CA SER A 81 -15.16 -13.87 -11.35
C SER A 81 -14.02 -13.25 -10.54
N VAL A 82 -12.84 -13.86 -10.65
CA VAL A 82 -11.58 -13.36 -10.06
C VAL A 82 -11.31 -11.90 -10.44
N LYS A 83 -11.52 -11.54 -11.73
CA LYS A 83 -11.30 -10.16 -12.21
C LYS A 83 -12.27 -9.17 -11.55
N LYS A 84 -13.54 -9.59 -11.34
CA LYS A 84 -14.53 -8.75 -10.66
C LYS A 84 -14.15 -8.53 -9.19
N ALA A 85 -13.74 -9.60 -8.51
CA ALA A 85 -13.28 -9.54 -7.11
C ALA A 85 -12.04 -8.64 -6.96
N ALA A 86 -11.02 -8.84 -7.78
CA ALA A 86 -9.82 -8.02 -7.75
C ALA A 86 -10.12 -6.52 -7.96
N ARG A 87 -10.95 -6.19 -8.96
CA ARG A 87 -11.34 -4.80 -9.23
C ARG A 87 -12.10 -4.18 -8.07
N GLN A 88 -13.08 -4.88 -7.52
CA GLN A 88 -13.89 -4.37 -6.41
C GLN A 88 -13.06 -4.17 -5.15
N TYR A 89 -12.22 -5.17 -4.83
CA TYR A 89 -11.30 -5.07 -3.71
C TYR A 89 -10.35 -3.87 -3.83
N GLU A 90 -9.72 -3.66 -4.99
CA GLU A 90 -8.83 -2.51 -5.19
C GLU A 90 -9.55 -1.16 -5.08
N ALA A 91 -10.80 -1.08 -5.58
CA ALA A 91 -11.61 0.12 -5.42
C ALA A 91 -11.92 0.43 -3.96
N LEU A 92 -12.30 -0.59 -3.18
CA LEU A 92 -12.58 -0.45 -1.74
C LEU A 92 -11.30 -0.17 -0.94
N LEU A 93 -10.19 -0.85 -1.27
CA LEU A 93 -8.91 -0.61 -0.62
C LEU A 93 -8.41 0.82 -0.89
N GLY A 94 -8.61 1.33 -2.11
CA GLY A 94 -8.18 2.68 -2.50
C GLY A 94 -8.89 3.81 -1.75
N ILE A 95 -10.01 3.56 -1.09
CA ILE A 95 -10.69 4.54 -0.23
C ILE A 95 -10.46 4.31 1.27
N GLY A 96 -9.79 3.21 1.64
CA GLY A 96 -9.46 2.88 3.02
C GLY A 96 -8.35 3.79 3.56
N HIS A 97 -8.68 4.63 4.55
CA HIS A 97 -7.77 5.65 5.08
C HIS A 97 -7.76 5.69 6.62
N TYR A 98 -7.50 4.56 7.23
CA TYR A 98 -7.35 4.47 8.68
C TYR A 98 -5.94 4.90 9.07
N TYR A 99 -5.80 5.98 9.84
CA TYR A 99 -4.49 6.37 10.37
C TYR A 99 -3.99 5.39 11.43
N MET A 100 -2.67 5.16 11.44
CA MET A 100 -2.01 4.60 12.62
C MET A 100 -2.13 5.58 13.79
N GLU A 101 -2.18 5.05 15.01
CA GLU A 101 -2.29 5.87 16.22
C GLU A 101 -1.17 6.91 16.30
N GLY A 102 -1.52 8.17 16.45
CA GLY A 102 -0.59 9.29 16.52
C GLY A 102 0.02 9.75 15.18
N ALA A 103 -0.16 9.02 14.08
CA ALA A 103 0.50 9.34 12.81
C ALA A 103 0.10 10.72 12.25
N GLU A 104 -1.19 11.09 12.33
CA GLU A 104 -1.64 12.39 11.87
C GLU A 104 -1.04 13.54 12.69
N GLU A 105 -0.92 13.37 14.01
CA GLU A 105 -0.32 14.37 14.90
C GLU A 105 1.18 14.54 14.64
N VAL A 106 1.88 13.43 14.38
CA VAL A 106 3.29 13.45 13.97
C VAL A 106 3.48 14.23 12.68
N LEU A 107 2.65 14.00 11.67
CA LEU A 107 2.71 14.72 10.40
C LEU A 107 2.49 16.23 10.60
N LYS A 108 1.46 16.62 11.37
CA LYS A 108 1.17 18.02 11.72
C LYS A 108 2.33 18.70 12.40
N THR A 109 2.99 18.00 13.31
CA THR A 109 4.13 18.53 14.08
C THR A 109 5.38 18.67 13.24
N LEU A 110 5.65 17.71 12.35
CA LEU A 110 6.90 17.68 11.59
C LEU A 110 6.84 18.50 10.28
N ALA A 111 5.68 18.62 9.65
CA ALA A 111 5.54 19.30 8.35
C ALA A 111 6.06 20.75 8.34
N PRO A 112 5.91 21.58 9.39
CA PRO A 112 6.48 22.94 9.41
C PRO A 112 8.01 22.97 9.49
N CYS A 113 8.65 21.91 9.97
CA CYS A 113 10.08 21.88 10.32
C CYS A 113 10.93 21.09 9.32
N TYR A 114 10.35 20.12 8.60
CA TYR A 114 11.07 19.15 7.77
C TYR A 114 10.46 19.04 6.37
N GLY A 115 11.24 18.61 5.41
CA GLY A 115 10.73 18.12 4.13
C GLY A 115 10.18 16.71 4.30
N LEU A 116 8.85 16.56 4.30
CA LEU A 116 8.22 15.25 4.42
C LEU A 116 7.89 14.67 3.05
N TYR A 117 8.13 13.38 2.89
CA TYR A 117 7.85 12.63 1.66
C TYR A 117 7.29 11.24 2.01
N ILE A 118 6.52 10.66 1.10
CA ILE A 118 6.05 9.28 1.23
C ILE A 118 6.80 8.39 0.25
N VAL A 119 7.29 7.25 0.73
CA VAL A 119 7.97 6.20 -0.05
C VAL A 119 7.24 4.87 0.19
N THR A 120 6.53 4.35 -0.82
CA THR A 120 5.65 3.19 -0.61
C THR A 120 5.72 2.18 -1.76
N ASN A 121 5.69 0.89 -1.42
CA ASN A 121 5.44 -0.18 -2.39
C ASN A 121 3.93 -0.30 -2.62
N GLY A 122 3.53 -0.61 -3.85
CA GLY A 122 2.12 -0.89 -4.11
C GLY A 122 1.65 -0.49 -5.50
N THR A 123 0.35 -0.69 -5.70
CA THR A 123 -0.35 -0.29 -6.92
C THR A 123 -0.63 1.22 -6.87
N ALA A 124 -0.25 1.91 -7.93
CA ALA A 124 -0.37 3.38 -8.00
C ALA A 124 -1.80 3.87 -7.72
N SER A 125 -2.80 3.29 -8.38
CA SER A 125 -4.20 3.69 -8.20
C SER A 125 -4.71 3.51 -6.76
N VAL A 126 -4.29 2.43 -6.10
CA VAL A 126 -4.67 2.15 -4.70
C VAL A 126 -4.00 3.13 -3.75
N GLN A 127 -2.67 3.30 -3.87
CA GLN A 127 -1.92 4.18 -2.97
C GLN A 127 -2.33 5.66 -3.17
N GLN A 128 -2.49 6.11 -4.41
CA GLN A 128 -2.99 7.46 -4.71
C GLN A 128 -4.38 7.71 -4.11
N GLY A 129 -5.27 6.71 -4.20
CA GLY A 129 -6.61 6.79 -3.62
C GLY A 129 -6.58 6.89 -2.09
N ARG A 130 -5.82 6.01 -1.41
CA ARG A 130 -5.67 6.02 0.05
C ARG A 130 -5.04 7.33 0.57
N ILE A 131 -3.99 7.79 -0.10
CA ILE A 131 -3.33 9.06 0.22
C ILE A 131 -4.29 10.24 0.06
N GLY A 132 -5.08 10.24 -1.03
CA GLY A 132 -6.09 11.26 -1.28
C GLY A 132 -7.20 11.24 -0.23
N SER A 133 -7.77 10.07 0.07
CA SER A 133 -8.84 9.88 1.07
C SER A 133 -8.38 10.29 2.48
N ALA A 134 -7.13 10.01 2.83
CA ALA A 134 -6.54 10.40 4.11
C ALA A 134 -6.14 11.87 4.19
N GLY A 135 -6.16 12.60 3.07
CA GLY A 135 -5.72 14.00 3.03
C GLY A 135 -4.21 14.19 3.27
N LEU A 136 -3.39 13.14 3.05
CA LEU A 136 -1.96 13.17 3.36
C LEU A 136 -1.17 14.18 2.51
N ARG A 137 -1.68 14.54 1.32
CA ARG A 137 -1.01 15.48 0.41
C ARG A 137 -0.78 16.87 1.03
N GLN A 138 -1.55 17.28 2.00
CA GLN A 138 -1.37 18.56 2.68
C GLN A 138 -0.10 18.61 3.55
N TRP A 139 0.43 17.44 3.95
CA TRP A 139 1.59 17.34 4.86
C TRP A 139 2.90 17.04 4.15
N VAL A 140 2.86 16.47 2.94
CA VAL A 140 4.04 15.97 2.25
C VAL A 140 4.33 16.77 0.98
N ARG A 141 5.61 16.88 0.64
CA ARG A 141 6.07 17.61 -0.56
C ARG A 141 5.93 16.78 -1.83
N ASP A 142 6.17 15.46 -1.73
CA ASP A 142 6.00 14.54 -2.86
C ASP A 142 5.77 13.10 -2.36
N ILE A 143 5.34 12.23 -3.27
CA ILE A 143 4.95 10.85 -3.01
C ILE A 143 5.60 9.97 -4.07
N PHE A 144 6.30 8.93 -3.63
CA PHE A 144 7.02 7.99 -4.48
C PHE A 144 6.40 6.60 -4.35
N ILE A 145 5.65 6.19 -5.36
CA ILE A 145 4.98 4.88 -5.41
C ILE A 145 5.80 3.97 -6.33
N SER A 146 6.12 2.76 -5.87
CA SER A 146 7.02 1.86 -6.57
C SER A 146 6.56 1.50 -7.99
N GLU A 147 5.25 1.38 -8.24
CA GLU A 147 4.74 1.14 -9.59
C GLU A 147 5.02 2.32 -10.55
N GLU A 148 5.02 3.56 -10.06
CA GLU A 148 5.35 4.77 -10.83
C GLU A 148 6.86 4.96 -10.98
N ILE A 149 7.64 4.52 -10.01
CA ILE A 149 9.11 4.58 -10.01
C ILE A 149 9.72 3.49 -10.91
N GLY A 150 9.04 2.34 -11.04
CA GLY A 150 9.54 1.18 -11.79
C GLY A 150 10.43 0.21 -11.00
N PHE A 151 10.67 0.49 -9.73
CA PHE A 151 11.42 -0.36 -8.80
C PHE A 151 10.69 -0.43 -7.47
N ASP A 152 10.78 -1.57 -6.77
CA ASP A 152 10.22 -1.77 -5.44
C ASP A 152 11.29 -1.63 -4.35
N LYS A 153 10.91 -1.12 -3.17
CA LYS A 153 11.72 -1.23 -1.96
C LYS A 153 11.92 -2.74 -1.64
N PRO A 154 13.08 -3.18 -1.21
CA PRO A 154 14.27 -2.42 -0.79
C PRO A 154 15.32 -2.21 -1.90
N ASN A 155 14.97 -2.33 -3.18
CA ASN A 155 15.92 -2.15 -4.27
C ASN A 155 16.59 -0.75 -4.19
N PRO A 156 17.92 -0.65 -4.19
CA PRO A 156 18.61 0.64 -4.18
C PRO A 156 18.19 1.59 -5.30
N ALA A 157 17.87 1.05 -6.50
CA ALA A 157 17.42 1.86 -7.64
C ALA A 157 16.12 2.63 -7.33
N TYR A 158 15.23 2.10 -6.49
CA TYR A 158 14.05 2.81 -6.01
C TYR A 158 14.43 4.08 -5.27
N PHE A 159 15.33 3.95 -4.28
CA PHE A 159 15.76 5.10 -3.47
C PHE A 159 16.55 6.12 -4.27
N GLU A 160 17.41 5.67 -5.20
CA GLU A 160 18.14 6.59 -6.10
C GLU A 160 17.18 7.42 -6.95
N ALA A 161 16.14 6.79 -7.51
CA ALA A 161 15.12 7.49 -8.28
C ALA A 161 14.31 8.47 -7.44
N CYS A 162 13.98 8.12 -6.18
CA CYS A 162 13.33 9.04 -5.23
C CYS A 162 14.25 10.22 -4.90
N PHE A 163 15.50 9.96 -4.55
CA PHE A 163 16.48 10.98 -4.15
C PHE A 163 16.76 11.99 -5.26
N ALA A 164 16.83 11.52 -6.52
CA ALA A 164 17.02 12.39 -7.68
C ALA A 164 15.87 13.41 -7.88
N ARG A 165 14.68 13.13 -7.34
CA ARG A 165 13.49 13.97 -7.43
C ARG A 165 13.30 14.91 -6.24
N ILE A 166 14.09 14.76 -5.17
CA ILE A 166 14.00 15.61 -3.98
C ILE A 166 15.03 16.74 -4.10
N PRO A 167 14.59 18.00 -4.28
CA PRO A 167 15.52 19.14 -4.45
C PRO A 167 16.44 19.32 -3.24
N GLY A 168 17.75 19.37 -3.47
CA GLY A 168 18.74 19.65 -2.43
C GLY A 168 18.91 18.54 -1.37
N LEU A 169 18.45 17.33 -1.64
CA LEU A 169 18.55 16.21 -0.69
C LEU A 169 19.99 15.96 -0.27
N GLN A 170 20.19 15.83 1.03
CA GLN A 170 21.44 15.39 1.65
C GLN A 170 21.19 14.06 2.40
N ARG A 171 21.80 12.97 1.93
CA ARG A 171 21.55 11.62 2.49
C ARG A 171 21.85 11.55 3.99
N GLN A 172 22.95 12.19 4.45
CA GLN A 172 23.33 12.24 5.87
C GLN A 172 22.39 13.07 6.74
N LYS A 173 21.45 13.81 6.14
CA LYS A 173 20.40 14.57 6.81
C LYS A 173 19.00 14.03 6.53
N THR A 174 18.92 12.80 5.99
CA THR A 174 17.67 12.15 5.63
C THR A 174 17.45 10.94 6.51
N VAL A 175 16.24 10.76 7.00
CA VAL A 175 15.80 9.58 7.75
C VAL A 175 14.64 8.90 7.02
N ILE A 176 14.57 7.58 7.12
CA ILE A 176 13.47 6.75 6.63
C ILE A 176 12.79 6.14 7.85
N VAL A 177 11.47 6.23 7.90
CA VAL A 177 10.62 5.71 8.98
C VAL A 177 9.71 4.63 8.42
#